data_d1fe9b64eee5dcb8d6214b19ecd8db13
#
_entry.id   d1fe9b64eee5dcb8d6214b19ecd8db13
#
_cell.length_a   1.000
_cell.length_b   1.000
_cell.length_c   1.000
_cell.angle_alpha   90.00
_cell.angle_beta   90.00
_cell.angle_gamma   90.00
#
_symmetry.space_group_name_H-M   'P 1'
#
loop_
_entity.id
_entity.type
_entity.pdbx_description
1 polymer ?
#
loop_
_entity_poly.entity_id
_entity_poly.type
_entity_poly.pdbx_seq_one_letter_code
_entity_poly.pdbx_strand_id
1 'polypeptide(L)'
;MTVASDARAAVREHPFLYDGLRAGIVNYTAAARFLDVGDVETVGAALRRYAEELDDDTASEKRVSVSMRSGVRRTETDDSLLSVGGATFAIDDGAYTGIVATGDLDATTLEAILGRLRTAEIDVVAAAATNGTATVIVERRAGPDAVRAVESVV
;
A
#
# COMPACT_ATOMS: atom_id res chain seq x y z
N MET A 1 -24.60 -4.49 21.25
CA MET A 1 -23.16 -4.38 20.90
C MET A 1 -22.44 -3.69 22.04
N THR A 2 -21.17 -3.98 22.25
CA THR A 2 -20.37 -3.37 23.33
C THR A 2 -19.49 -2.26 22.74
N VAL A 3 -19.11 -1.27 23.57
CA VAL A 3 -18.14 -0.22 23.17
C VAL A 3 -16.87 -0.84 22.57
N ALA A 4 -16.41 -1.96 23.11
CA ALA A 4 -15.22 -2.65 22.58
C ALA A 4 -15.46 -3.19 21.16
N SER A 5 -16.64 -3.75 20.86
CA SER A 5 -16.95 -4.22 19.50
C SER A 5 -17.12 -3.07 18.52
N ASP A 6 -17.72 -1.99 18.96
CA ASP A 6 -17.95 -0.78 18.15
C ASP A 6 -16.62 -0.09 17.83
N ALA A 7 -15.72 0.02 18.83
CA ALA A 7 -14.37 0.53 18.64
C ALA A 7 -13.56 -0.31 17.64
N ARG A 8 -13.61 -1.65 17.72
CA ARG A 8 -12.93 -2.55 16.76
C ARG A 8 -13.49 -2.41 15.34
N ALA A 9 -14.81 -2.31 15.20
CA ALA A 9 -15.44 -2.10 13.91
C ALA A 9 -14.99 -0.77 13.30
N ALA A 10 -15.04 0.31 14.07
CA ALA A 10 -14.61 1.63 13.64
C ALA A 10 -13.13 1.68 13.23
N VAL A 11 -12.23 1.02 13.98
CA VAL A 11 -10.81 0.91 13.60
C VAL A 11 -10.64 0.26 12.23
N ARG A 12 -11.40 -0.79 11.92
CA ARG A 12 -11.32 -1.51 10.64
C ARG A 12 -11.80 -0.69 9.45
N GLU A 13 -12.61 0.33 9.67
CA GLU A 13 -12.99 1.30 8.63
C GLU A 13 -11.86 2.28 8.29
N HIS A 14 -10.79 2.30 9.11
CA HIS A 14 -9.64 3.18 8.95
C HIS A 14 -8.33 2.38 8.90
N PRO A 15 -7.89 1.89 7.72
CA PRO A 15 -6.67 1.08 7.58
C PRO A 15 -5.43 1.69 8.24
N PHE A 16 -5.23 3.02 8.09
CA PHE A 16 -4.09 3.71 8.71
C PHE A 16 -4.09 3.60 10.24
N LEU A 17 -5.27 3.59 10.87
CA LEU A 17 -5.41 3.46 12.32
C LEU A 17 -5.18 2.02 12.77
N TYR A 18 -5.70 1.06 12.01
CA TYR A 18 -5.44 -0.36 12.23
C TYR A 18 -3.94 -0.68 12.19
N ASP A 19 -3.24 -0.20 11.16
CA ASP A 19 -1.80 -0.39 11.01
C ASP A 19 -1.01 0.35 12.09
N GLY A 20 -1.44 1.54 12.46
CA GLY A 20 -0.84 2.29 13.57
C GLY A 20 -0.99 1.59 14.92
N LEU A 21 -2.14 0.93 15.17
CA LEU A 21 -2.34 0.12 16.38
C LEU A 21 -1.41 -1.11 16.38
N ARG A 22 -1.31 -1.81 15.25
CA ARG A 22 -0.36 -2.93 15.09
C ARG A 22 1.08 -2.50 15.32
N ALA A 23 1.46 -1.35 14.78
CA ALA A 23 2.80 -0.79 14.94
C ALA A 23 3.09 -0.23 16.34
N GLY A 24 2.09 -0.15 17.22
CA GLY A 24 2.24 0.37 18.58
C GLY A 24 2.53 1.88 18.65
N ILE A 25 2.17 2.66 17.62
CA ILE A 25 2.48 4.09 17.52
C ILE A 25 1.27 5.01 17.76
N VAL A 26 0.12 4.46 18.16
CA VAL A 26 -1.12 5.21 18.31
C VAL A 26 -1.26 5.80 19.71
N ASN A 27 -1.62 7.07 19.80
CA ASN A 27 -2.16 7.65 21.01
C ASN A 27 -3.64 7.27 21.15
N TYR A 28 -3.97 6.41 22.10
CA TYR A 28 -5.32 5.84 22.26
C TYR A 28 -6.38 6.89 22.57
N THR A 29 -6.04 7.94 23.34
CA THR A 29 -6.97 9.03 23.64
C THR A 29 -7.29 9.85 22.39
N ALA A 30 -6.29 10.16 21.57
CA ALA A 30 -6.49 10.86 20.30
C ALA A 30 -7.30 10.01 19.31
N ALA A 31 -7.00 8.71 19.23
CA ALA A 31 -7.74 7.77 18.40
C ALA A 31 -9.21 7.63 18.84
N ALA A 32 -9.46 7.55 20.16
CA ALA A 32 -10.82 7.50 20.69
C ALA A 32 -11.64 8.74 20.33
N ARG A 33 -11.03 9.93 20.40
CA ARG A 33 -11.68 11.19 19.97
C ARG A 33 -11.93 11.21 18.45
N PHE A 34 -11.01 10.69 17.67
CA PHE A 34 -11.14 10.61 16.20
C PHE A 34 -12.30 9.69 15.79
N LEU A 35 -12.42 8.53 16.44
CA LEU A 35 -13.45 7.54 16.13
C LEU A 35 -14.86 7.98 16.57
N ASP A 36 -14.97 8.74 17.67
CA ASP A 36 -16.23 9.29 18.22
C ASP A 36 -17.37 8.25 18.38
N VAL A 37 -17.01 7.05 18.85
CA VAL A 37 -17.97 5.94 19.03
C VAL A 37 -18.36 5.69 20.49
N GLY A 38 -18.12 6.63 21.36
CA GLY A 38 -18.47 6.54 22.77
C GLY A 38 -17.58 7.36 23.69
N ASP A 39 -17.64 7.08 24.99
CA ASP A 39 -16.81 7.76 25.98
C ASP A 39 -15.32 7.56 25.71
N VAL A 40 -14.56 8.65 25.68
CA VAL A 40 -13.13 8.66 25.27
C VAL A 40 -12.26 7.74 26.11
N GLU A 41 -12.47 7.67 27.43
CA GLU A 41 -11.68 6.81 28.31
C GLU A 41 -11.99 5.33 28.07
N THR A 42 -13.27 5.01 27.92
CA THR A 42 -13.75 3.64 27.65
C THR A 42 -13.28 3.14 26.28
N VAL A 43 -13.41 3.98 25.24
CA VAL A 43 -12.93 3.66 23.90
C VAL A 43 -11.41 3.53 23.89
N GLY A 44 -10.68 4.45 24.53
CA GLY A 44 -9.22 4.40 24.64
C GLY A 44 -8.72 3.12 25.31
N ALA A 45 -9.37 2.65 26.39
CA ALA A 45 -9.07 1.39 27.05
C ALA A 45 -9.37 0.17 26.14
N ALA A 46 -10.46 0.24 25.35
CA ALA A 46 -10.79 -0.80 24.36
C ALA A 46 -9.74 -0.88 23.23
N LEU A 47 -9.28 0.27 22.73
CA LEU A 47 -8.24 0.35 21.70
C LEU A 47 -6.90 -0.22 22.20
N ARG A 48 -6.51 0.06 23.43
CA ARG A 48 -5.30 -0.50 24.03
C ARG A 48 -5.35 -2.03 24.06
N ARG A 49 -6.44 -2.61 24.55
CA ARG A 49 -6.62 -4.07 24.56
C ARG A 49 -6.64 -4.65 23.17
N TYR A 50 -7.23 -3.96 22.21
CA TYR A 50 -7.24 -4.40 20.82
C TYR A 50 -5.84 -4.39 20.22
N ALA A 51 -5.04 -3.35 20.49
CA ALA A 51 -3.65 -3.29 20.03
C ALA A 51 -2.80 -4.45 20.60
N GLU A 52 -3.02 -4.85 21.85
CA GLU A 52 -2.34 -5.99 22.48
C GLU A 52 -2.73 -7.35 21.85
N GLU A 53 -3.93 -7.44 21.25
CA GLU A 53 -4.41 -8.64 20.55
C GLU A 53 -3.93 -8.71 19.08
N LEU A 54 -3.54 -7.57 18.50
CA LEU A 54 -3.02 -7.52 17.14
C LEU A 54 -1.58 -8.03 17.15
N ASP A 55 -1.35 -9.21 16.55
CA ASP A 55 -0.02 -9.77 16.43
C ASP A 55 0.91 -8.83 15.66
N ASP A 56 2.13 -8.66 16.19
CA ASP A 56 3.26 -8.20 15.39
C ASP A 56 3.54 -9.29 14.33
N ASP A 57 3.10 -9.04 13.12
CA ASP A 57 3.49 -9.85 11.97
C ASP A 57 5.01 -9.73 11.86
N THR A 58 5.72 -10.68 12.43
CA THR A 58 7.18 -10.76 12.29
C THR A 58 7.44 -10.91 10.81
N ALA A 59 7.92 -9.83 10.21
CA ALA A 59 8.25 -9.75 8.81
C ALA A 59 9.16 -10.93 8.46
N SER A 60 8.62 -11.94 7.79
CA SER A 60 9.45 -12.96 7.17
C SER A 60 10.28 -12.27 6.10
N GLU A 61 11.57 -12.62 5.99
CA GLU A 61 12.42 -12.11 4.92
C GLU A 61 11.79 -12.48 3.56
N LYS A 62 11.16 -11.50 2.93
CA LYS A 62 10.59 -11.65 1.59
C LYS A 62 11.71 -11.50 0.56
N ARG A 63 11.73 -12.38 -0.43
CA ARG A 63 12.63 -12.28 -1.57
C ARG A 63 11.91 -11.62 -2.73
N VAL A 64 12.11 -10.31 -2.89
CA VAL A 64 11.50 -9.52 -3.95
C VAL A 64 12.60 -8.85 -4.78
N SER A 65 12.46 -8.92 -6.09
CA SER A 65 13.31 -8.21 -7.06
C SER A 65 12.51 -7.06 -7.66
N VAL A 66 13.08 -5.87 -7.68
CA VAL A 66 12.49 -4.69 -8.31
C VAL A 66 13.32 -4.28 -9.52
N SER A 67 12.66 -4.05 -10.64
CA SER A 67 13.29 -3.62 -11.87
C SER A 67 12.58 -2.41 -12.47
N MET A 68 13.36 -1.58 -13.18
CA MET A 68 12.86 -0.41 -13.91
C MET A 68 12.84 -0.71 -15.41
N ARG A 69 11.73 -0.40 -16.06
CA ARG A 69 11.51 -0.53 -17.51
C ARG A 69 11.22 0.84 -18.10
N SER A 70 12.24 1.48 -18.69
CA SER A 70 12.11 2.78 -19.33
C SER A 70 11.49 2.67 -20.72
N GLY A 71 10.96 3.79 -21.23
CA GLY A 71 10.40 3.85 -22.58
C GLY A 71 9.03 3.18 -22.70
N VAL A 72 8.23 3.19 -21.65
CA VAL A 72 6.86 2.65 -21.69
C VAL A 72 5.90 3.66 -22.31
N ARG A 73 4.98 3.18 -23.15
CA ARG A 73 3.87 3.96 -23.71
C ARG A 73 2.55 3.21 -23.62
N ARG A 74 1.47 3.95 -23.67
CA ARG A 74 0.14 3.38 -23.87
C ARG A 74 0.02 2.83 -25.30
N THR A 75 -0.54 1.65 -25.46
CA THR A 75 -0.63 0.91 -26.71
C THR A 75 -1.92 0.09 -26.77
N GLU A 76 -2.20 -0.47 -27.93
CA GLU A 76 -3.29 -1.43 -28.15
C GLU A 76 -2.76 -2.85 -28.51
N THR A 77 -1.44 -3.07 -28.37
CA THR A 77 -0.81 -4.36 -28.68
C THR A 77 -1.00 -5.37 -27.54
N ASP A 78 -1.02 -6.66 -27.88
CA ASP A 78 -1.18 -7.76 -26.92
C ASP A 78 0.08 -8.01 -26.09
N ASP A 79 1.27 -7.68 -26.61
CA ASP A 79 2.54 -7.78 -25.89
C ASP A 79 2.72 -6.58 -24.97
N SER A 80 2.28 -6.71 -23.73
CA SER A 80 2.20 -5.60 -22.78
C SER A 80 2.92 -5.89 -21.46
N LEU A 81 3.50 -4.84 -20.89
CA LEU A 81 4.02 -4.83 -19.52
C LEU A 81 2.90 -4.83 -18.48
N LEU A 82 1.83 -4.09 -18.77
CA LEU A 82 0.65 -3.94 -17.92
C LEU A 82 -0.58 -3.70 -18.78
N SER A 83 -1.69 -4.38 -18.43
CA SER A 83 -3.00 -4.10 -19.00
C SER A 83 -4.02 -4.04 -17.87
N VAL A 84 -4.73 -2.93 -17.74
CA VAL A 84 -5.74 -2.70 -16.71
C VAL A 84 -6.77 -1.69 -17.18
N GLY A 85 -8.05 -1.96 -16.92
CA GLY A 85 -9.14 -1.03 -17.22
C GLY A 85 -9.25 -0.61 -18.69
N GLY A 86 -8.85 -1.48 -19.62
CA GLY A 86 -8.80 -1.16 -21.06
C GLY A 86 -7.61 -0.29 -21.48
N ALA A 87 -6.71 0.04 -20.55
CA ALA A 87 -5.43 0.68 -20.84
C ALA A 87 -4.32 -0.38 -20.86
N THR A 88 -3.53 -0.40 -21.91
CA THR A 88 -2.40 -1.30 -22.11
C THR A 88 -1.12 -0.49 -22.25
N PHE A 89 -0.05 -0.95 -21.58
CA PHE A 89 1.25 -0.28 -21.55
C PHE A 89 2.34 -1.26 -21.96
N ALA A 90 3.17 -0.88 -22.93
CA ALA A 90 4.27 -1.68 -23.44
C ALA A 90 5.54 -0.85 -23.57
N ILE A 91 6.69 -1.53 -23.66
CA ILE A 91 7.98 -0.88 -23.88
C ILE A 91 8.09 -0.60 -25.39
N ASP A 92 7.97 0.69 -25.76
CA ASP A 92 8.03 1.15 -27.14
C ASP A 92 8.36 2.66 -27.21
N ASP A 93 9.55 3.01 -26.71
CA ASP A 93 10.10 4.37 -26.71
C ASP A 93 9.11 5.48 -26.26
N GLY A 94 8.40 5.22 -25.18
CA GLY A 94 7.37 6.11 -24.63
C GLY A 94 7.85 7.02 -23.51
N ALA A 95 6.93 7.85 -23.02
CA ALA A 95 7.16 8.87 -22.03
C ALA A 95 7.07 8.36 -20.57
N TYR A 96 6.76 7.07 -20.37
CA TYR A 96 6.59 6.47 -19.06
C TYR A 96 7.71 5.50 -18.69
N THR A 97 7.73 5.14 -17.42
CA THR A 97 8.57 4.09 -16.87
C THR A 97 7.70 3.12 -16.07
N GLY A 98 7.90 1.84 -16.28
CA GLY A 98 7.30 0.78 -15.48
C GLY A 98 8.27 0.35 -14.38
N ILE A 99 7.75 0.24 -13.15
CA ILE A 99 8.45 -0.38 -12.03
C ILE A 99 7.80 -1.72 -11.78
N VAL A 100 8.58 -2.79 -11.86
CA VAL A 100 8.09 -4.18 -11.74
C VAL A 100 8.76 -4.82 -10.54
N ALA A 101 7.95 -5.23 -9.57
CA ALA A 101 8.36 -6.05 -8.43
C ALA A 101 7.91 -7.50 -8.64
N THR A 102 8.81 -8.45 -8.46
CA THR A 102 8.53 -9.89 -8.60
C THR A 102 9.13 -10.68 -7.45
N GLY A 103 8.43 -11.71 -7.00
CA GLY A 103 8.90 -12.59 -5.92
C GLY A 103 7.84 -12.90 -4.87
N ASP A 104 8.25 -12.90 -3.61
CA ASP A 104 7.39 -13.22 -2.46
C ASP A 104 6.47 -12.04 -2.11
N LEU A 105 5.53 -11.75 -2.98
CA LEU A 105 4.52 -10.71 -2.79
C LEU A 105 3.14 -11.20 -3.24
N ASP A 106 2.13 -10.56 -2.71
CA ASP A 106 0.73 -10.77 -3.10
C ASP A 106 0.10 -9.45 -3.57
N ALA A 107 -1.17 -9.51 -3.97
CA ALA A 107 -1.87 -8.33 -4.47
C ALA A 107 -2.00 -7.22 -3.42
N THR A 108 -1.98 -7.53 -2.12
CA THR A 108 -2.08 -6.54 -1.04
C THR A 108 -0.81 -5.71 -0.90
N THR A 109 0.34 -6.18 -1.40
CA THR A 109 1.59 -5.41 -1.46
C THR A 109 1.43 -4.11 -2.24
N LEU A 110 0.48 -4.06 -3.17
CA LEU A 110 0.18 -2.85 -3.94
C LEU A 110 -0.27 -1.67 -3.05
N GLU A 111 -0.93 -1.94 -1.93
CA GLU A 111 -1.31 -0.90 -0.95
C GLU A 111 -0.06 -0.18 -0.40
N ALA A 112 0.95 -0.92 0.05
CA ALA A 112 2.19 -0.36 0.57
C ALA A 112 2.97 0.41 -0.53
N ILE A 113 3.03 -0.14 -1.73
CA ILE A 113 3.67 0.50 -2.90
C ILE A 113 2.99 1.84 -3.20
N LEU A 114 1.67 1.86 -3.38
CA LEU A 114 0.92 3.07 -3.69
C LEU A 114 0.99 4.09 -2.55
N GLY A 115 0.90 3.65 -1.30
CA GLY A 115 1.07 4.49 -0.12
C GLY A 115 2.43 5.17 -0.09
N ARG A 116 3.50 4.43 -0.41
CA ARG A 116 4.86 4.97 -0.43
C ARG A 116 5.09 5.93 -1.60
N LEU A 117 4.56 5.64 -2.79
CA LEU A 117 4.64 6.54 -3.95
C LEU A 117 3.89 7.85 -3.67
N ARG A 118 2.69 7.76 -3.08
CA ARG A 118 1.91 8.94 -2.66
C ARG A 118 2.69 9.83 -1.67
N THR A 119 3.34 9.24 -0.66
CA THR A 119 4.13 10.02 0.32
C THR A 119 5.45 10.53 -0.25
N ALA A 120 5.90 9.99 -1.37
CA ALA A 120 7.03 10.50 -2.14
C ALA A 120 6.62 11.55 -3.20
N GLU A 121 5.33 11.91 -3.26
CA GLU A 121 4.76 12.85 -4.24
C GLU A 121 5.00 12.39 -5.70
N ILE A 122 4.94 11.08 -5.94
CA ILE A 122 5.09 10.47 -7.26
C ILE A 122 3.70 10.08 -7.77
N ASP A 123 3.28 10.69 -8.87
CA ASP A 123 2.02 10.37 -9.52
C ASP A 123 2.09 9.01 -10.23
N VAL A 124 1.06 8.19 -10.02
CA VAL A 124 0.91 6.87 -10.63
C VAL A 124 -0.08 6.95 -11.79
N VAL A 125 0.35 6.55 -12.98
CA VAL A 125 -0.47 6.52 -14.20
C VAL A 125 -1.36 5.28 -14.24
N ALA A 126 -0.81 4.13 -13.88
CA ALA A 126 -1.51 2.85 -13.78
C ALA A 126 -0.78 1.93 -12.82
N ALA A 127 -1.51 1.02 -12.20
CA ALA A 127 -0.93 0.02 -11.31
C ALA A 127 -1.80 -1.24 -11.28
N ALA A 128 -1.16 -2.40 -11.15
CA ALA A 128 -1.83 -3.66 -10.87
C ALA A 128 -0.89 -4.62 -10.14
N ALA A 129 -1.47 -5.56 -9.43
CA ALA A 129 -0.74 -6.63 -8.77
C ALA A 129 -1.50 -7.96 -8.81
N THR A 130 -0.75 -9.02 -8.80
CA THR A 130 -1.20 -10.40 -8.60
C THR A 130 -0.28 -11.06 -7.59
N ASN A 131 -0.53 -12.33 -7.27
CA ASN A 131 0.46 -13.10 -6.51
C ASN A 131 1.75 -13.22 -7.34
N GLY A 132 2.86 -12.80 -6.76
CA GLY A 132 4.19 -12.86 -7.34
C GLY A 132 4.60 -11.67 -8.20
N THR A 133 3.72 -10.73 -8.53
CA THR A 133 4.07 -9.56 -9.36
C THR A 133 3.24 -8.33 -9.02
N ALA A 134 3.90 -7.19 -8.93
CA ALA A 134 3.26 -5.87 -8.90
C ALA A 134 3.94 -4.95 -9.91
N THR A 135 3.15 -4.18 -10.64
CA THR A 135 3.64 -3.23 -11.65
C THR A 135 2.98 -1.88 -11.46
N VAL A 136 3.79 -0.83 -11.47
CA VAL A 136 3.31 0.56 -11.49
C VAL A 136 3.91 1.31 -12.67
N ILE A 137 3.11 2.16 -13.30
CA ILE A 137 3.52 3.03 -14.39
C ILE A 137 3.57 4.46 -13.86
N VAL A 138 4.69 5.12 -14.05
CA VAL A 138 4.94 6.52 -13.65
C VAL A 138 5.49 7.32 -14.82
N GLU A 139 5.53 8.63 -14.71
CA GLU A 139 6.24 9.47 -15.69
C GLU A 139 7.73 9.09 -15.73
N ARG A 140 8.34 9.17 -16.92
CA ARG A 140 9.74 8.72 -17.14
C ARG A 140 10.74 9.36 -16.18
N ARG A 141 10.60 10.65 -15.90
CA ARG A 141 11.47 11.40 -14.99
C ARG A 141 11.39 10.92 -13.54
N ALA A 142 10.25 10.37 -13.12
CA ALA A 142 10.04 9.86 -11.76
C ALA A 142 10.58 8.43 -11.56
N GLY A 143 11.00 7.74 -12.62
CA GLY A 143 11.43 6.33 -12.59
C GLY A 143 12.48 6.02 -11.52
N PRO A 144 13.62 6.75 -11.45
CA PRO A 144 14.65 6.50 -10.45
C PRO A 144 14.19 6.66 -8.99
N ASP A 145 13.31 7.61 -8.71
CA ASP A 145 12.74 7.81 -7.37
C ASP A 145 11.67 6.78 -7.06
N ALA A 146 10.88 6.40 -8.07
CA ALA A 146 9.84 5.38 -7.94
C ALA A 146 10.43 3.98 -7.65
N VAL A 147 11.53 3.59 -8.33
CA VAL A 147 12.16 2.29 -8.05
C VAL A 147 12.66 2.22 -6.61
N ARG A 148 13.32 3.27 -6.10
CA ARG A 148 13.76 3.34 -4.71
C ARG A 148 12.60 3.33 -3.71
N ALA A 149 11.50 4.02 -4.04
CA ALA A 149 10.31 4.02 -3.21
C ALA A 149 9.69 2.62 -3.12
N VAL A 150 9.58 1.90 -4.22
CA VAL A 150 9.06 0.52 -4.24
C VAL A 150 9.98 -0.42 -3.47
N GLU A 151 11.30 -0.38 -3.72
CA GLU A 151 12.29 -1.21 -2.99
C GLU A 151 12.21 -1.05 -1.47
N SER A 152 11.81 0.13 -0.97
CA SER A 152 11.75 0.40 0.46
C SER A 152 10.57 -0.24 1.19
N VAL A 153 9.60 -0.83 0.48
CA VAL A 153 8.36 -1.36 1.07
C VAL A 153 8.03 -2.80 0.67
N VAL A 154 8.88 -3.44 -0.17
CA VAL A 154 8.70 -4.84 -0.61
C VAL A 154 9.75 -5.78 -0.04
#